data_c41ec4fa0c0c909486db15f67c515696
#
_entry.id   c41ec4fa0c0c909486db15f67c515696
#
_cell.length_a   1.000
_cell.length_b   1.000
_cell.length_c   1.000
_cell.angle_alpha   90.00
_cell.angle_beta   90.00
_cell.angle_gamma   90.00
#
_symmetry.space_group_name_H-M   'P 1'
#
loop_
_entity.id
_entity.type
_entity.pdbx_description
1 polymer ?
#
loop_
_entity_poly.entity_id
_entity_poly.type
_entity_poly.pdbx_seq_one_letter_code
_entity_poly.pdbx_strand_id
1 'polypeptide(L)'
;MSQIDVLEIKVVETCNYSCVGCGSFSNLAKKEEYGLDELRSDLVQISSIVDKIRELRLYGGEPLLNPELIEYVRVSRECLPNSDIVIITNGTLLHTKDDSFFKALKQYDAKIFVSYYPLNHDIIDKGVEKATNNDIPVKKAYIKYFYVKMREQVNEGDITKRFNECHAMCKGAVYLDHGYLYSCPYAPNFRHYDAAFGVKYENKEDGYNIYCEGANSVDLGHKMRQPLSACSMCDDELAYVTWKQAPARKENWLCSKDNPYIIEGYKWYDYLEEEKAIDFLAIKVDRQNGSLLPKVFNTVDLPKLETNEIYLWLFDEYSIRYITDLFSKEFDKFGIQIAGLINGELDQCGLLNQYKKINVEGIPDNCYIIALYHYYGQRVKVMKDISKQMKLKIK
;
A
#
# COMPACT_ATOMS: atom_id res chain seq x y z
N MET A 1 3.30 12.18 13.95
CA MET A 1 2.32 11.43 13.08
C MET A 1 1.11 11.09 13.93
N SER A 2 0.00 11.78 13.76
CA SER A 2 -1.22 11.52 14.55
C SER A 2 -2.11 10.42 13.92
N GLN A 3 -1.85 10.07 12.67
CA GLN A 3 -2.60 9.05 11.93
C GLN A 3 -1.66 8.11 11.18
N ILE A 4 -1.96 6.82 11.24
CA ILE A 4 -1.39 5.79 10.35
C ILE A 4 -2.44 5.46 9.29
N ASP A 5 -2.12 5.69 8.03
CA ASP A 5 -3.04 5.40 6.93
C ASP A 5 -3.17 3.91 6.68
N VAL A 6 -2.06 3.19 6.71
CA VAL A 6 -2.01 1.74 6.55
C VAL A 6 -1.05 1.15 7.55
N LEU A 7 -1.55 0.24 8.37
CA LEU A 7 -0.76 -0.61 9.24
C LEU A 7 -0.79 -2.04 8.67
N GLU A 8 0.37 -2.60 8.40
CA GLU A 8 0.51 -3.98 7.90
C GLU A 8 1.11 -4.88 8.97
N ILE A 9 0.47 -6.03 9.21
CA ILE A 9 0.90 -7.03 10.21
C ILE A 9 0.94 -8.40 9.57
N LYS A 10 2.07 -9.10 9.71
CA LYS A 10 2.19 -10.50 9.29
C LYS A 10 1.59 -11.42 10.33
N VAL A 11 0.55 -12.15 9.94
CA VAL A 11 -0.11 -13.13 10.81
C VAL A 11 0.46 -14.55 10.65
N VAL A 12 1.32 -14.75 9.66
CA VAL A 12 2.07 -15.98 9.38
C VAL A 12 3.25 -15.67 8.49
N GLU A 13 4.41 -16.26 8.73
CA GLU A 13 5.63 -16.00 7.97
C GLU A 13 5.67 -16.75 6.64
N THR A 14 5.16 -17.99 6.59
CA THR A 14 5.25 -18.88 5.42
C THR A 14 4.17 -18.60 4.37
N CYS A 15 4.49 -18.95 3.12
CA CYS A 15 3.59 -18.86 1.97
C CYS A 15 3.56 -20.20 1.21
N ASN A 16 2.43 -20.46 0.55
CA ASN A 16 2.31 -21.58 -0.39
C ASN A 16 2.82 -21.25 -1.80
N TYR A 17 3.30 -20.01 -2.01
CA TYR A 17 4.00 -19.58 -3.22
C TYR A 17 5.48 -19.30 -2.95
N SER A 18 6.33 -19.53 -3.96
CA SER A 18 7.76 -19.20 -3.94
C SER A 18 8.06 -18.14 -5.01
N CYS A 19 7.58 -16.91 -4.77
CA CYS A 19 7.71 -15.82 -5.71
C CYS A 19 9.15 -15.29 -5.78
N VAL A 20 9.67 -15.08 -7.00
CA VAL A 20 10.92 -14.35 -7.22
C VAL A 20 10.75 -12.91 -6.74
N GLY A 21 11.69 -12.39 -5.96
CA GLY A 21 11.65 -11.02 -5.44
C GLY A 21 10.58 -10.75 -4.39
N CYS A 22 10.08 -11.79 -3.71
CA CYS A 22 9.10 -11.63 -2.63
C CYS A 22 9.60 -10.66 -1.55
N GLY A 23 8.95 -9.51 -1.38
CA GLY A 23 9.36 -8.48 -0.42
C GLY A 23 9.23 -8.89 1.05
N SER A 24 8.43 -9.93 1.34
CA SER A 24 8.29 -10.51 2.67
C SER A 24 9.25 -11.65 2.95
N PHE A 25 10.04 -12.07 1.97
CA PHE A 25 10.94 -13.24 2.02
C PHE A 25 10.27 -14.53 2.54
N SER A 26 8.98 -14.67 2.34
CA SER A 26 8.15 -15.74 2.93
C SER A 26 8.49 -17.13 2.42
N ASN A 27 9.14 -17.25 1.26
CA ASN A 27 9.66 -18.50 0.73
C ASN A 27 11.01 -18.93 1.36
N LEU A 28 11.59 -18.07 2.23
CA LEU A 28 12.77 -18.36 3.07
C LEU A 28 12.39 -18.52 4.54
N ALA A 29 11.18 -18.09 4.90
CA ALA A 29 10.74 -18.04 6.29
C ALA A 29 10.47 -19.44 6.86
N LYS A 30 10.75 -19.62 8.15
CA LYS A 30 10.25 -20.75 8.92
C LYS A 30 8.78 -20.52 9.27
N LYS A 31 8.07 -21.61 9.59
CA LYS A 31 6.70 -21.49 10.06
C LYS A 31 6.70 -20.82 11.43
N GLU A 32 6.17 -19.61 11.46
CA GLU A 32 6.01 -18.78 12.64
C GLU A 32 4.74 -17.96 12.47
N GLU A 33 4.05 -17.71 13.55
CA GLU A 33 2.80 -16.96 13.60
C GLU A 33 2.95 -15.87 14.66
N TYR A 34 2.37 -14.70 14.43
CA TYR A 34 2.32 -13.62 15.40
C TYR A 34 1.39 -14.03 16.57
N GLY A 35 1.80 -13.91 17.80
CA GLY A 35 0.96 -14.29 18.94
C GLY A 35 -0.30 -13.42 19.05
N LEU A 36 -1.47 -14.03 19.32
CA LEU A 36 -2.74 -13.28 19.43
C LEU A 36 -2.73 -12.30 20.62
N ASP A 37 -2.14 -12.69 21.75
CA ASP A 37 -2.02 -11.81 22.93
C ASP A 37 -1.02 -10.67 22.64
N GLU A 38 0.04 -10.95 21.91
CA GLU A 38 1.01 -9.97 21.46
C GLU A 38 0.36 -8.99 20.48
N LEU A 39 -0.37 -9.48 19.48
CA LEU A 39 -1.14 -8.65 18.56
C LEU A 39 -2.07 -7.68 19.31
N ARG A 40 -2.81 -8.20 20.28
CA ARG A 40 -3.72 -7.39 21.11
C ARG A 40 -2.94 -6.29 21.84
N SER A 41 -1.84 -6.67 22.49
CA SER A 41 -1.01 -5.74 23.26
C SER A 41 -0.44 -4.65 22.37
N ASP A 42 0.07 -5.02 21.21
CA ASP A 42 0.67 -4.09 20.25
C ASP A 42 -0.37 -3.13 19.64
N LEU A 43 -1.57 -3.63 19.28
CA LEU A 43 -2.64 -2.78 18.75
C LEU A 43 -3.16 -1.78 19.79
N VAL A 44 -3.29 -2.21 21.05
CA VAL A 44 -3.66 -1.32 22.16
C VAL A 44 -2.58 -0.27 22.38
N GLN A 45 -1.31 -0.67 22.39
CA GLN A 45 -0.19 0.25 22.58
C GLN A 45 -0.08 1.27 21.44
N ILE A 46 -0.20 0.86 20.18
CA ILE A 46 -0.18 1.79 19.03
C ILE A 46 -1.36 2.76 19.13
N SER A 47 -2.55 2.30 19.52
CA SER A 47 -3.73 3.17 19.68
C SER A 47 -3.58 4.20 20.81
N SER A 48 -2.63 4.01 21.74
CA SER A 48 -2.27 5.04 22.72
C SER A 48 -1.30 6.08 22.17
N ILE A 49 -0.59 5.77 21.09
CA ILE A 49 0.43 6.63 20.46
C ILE A 49 -0.17 7.49 19.35
N VAL A 50 -1.11 6.93 18.56
CA VAL A 50 -1.72 7.61 17.41
C VAL A 50 -3.24 7.73 17.57
N ASP A 51 -3.81 8.83 17.09
CA ASP A 51 -5.25 9.10 17.18
C ASP A 51 -6.08 8.17 16.28
N LYS A 52 -5.47 7.67 15.20
CA LYS A 52 -6.20 6.91 14.19
C LYS A 52 -5.32 5.97 13.39
N ILE A 53 -5.80 4.76 13.20
CA ILE A 53 -5.33 3.81 12.17
C ILE A 53 -6.49 3.66 11.18
N ARG A 54 -6.28 4.04 9.91
CA ARG A 54 -7.36 4.02 8.92
C ARG A 54 -7.62 2.63 8.39
N GLU A 55 -6.57 1.93 7.99
CA GLU A 55 -6.64 0.56 7.46
C GLU A 55 -5.61 -0.32 8.16
N LEU A 56 -6.06 -1.47 8.65
CA LEU A 56 -5.21 -2.55 9.11
C LEU A 56 -5.22 -3.66 8.07
N ARG A 57 -4.04 -4.05 7.62
CA ARG A 57 -3.85 -5.19 6.72
C ARG A 57 -3.27 -6.37 7.47
N LEU A 58 -4.03 -7.44 7.49
CA LEU A 58 -3.56 -8.75 7.92
C LEU A 58 -3.01 -9.48 6.69
N TYR A 59 -1.71 -9.63 6.67
CA TYR A 59 -1.02 -10.29 5.57
C TYR A 59 -0.03 -11.34 6.13
N GLY A 60 0.91 -11.75 5.34
CA GLY A 60 1.95 -12.66 5.79
C GLY A 60 2.74 -13.16 4.60
N GLY A 61 3.13 -14.42 4.63
CA GLY A 61 3.34 -15.17 3.43
C GLY A 61 2.00 -15.36 2.73
N GLU A 62 1.19 -16.25 3.26
CA GLU A 62 -0.22 -16.40 2.86
C GLU A 62 -1.09 -16.51 4.12
N PRO A 63 -1.89 -15.49 4.46
CA PRO A 63 -2.63 -15.46 5.72
C PRO A 63 -3.65 -16.60 5.86
N LEU A 64 -4.18 -17.13 4.73
CA LEU A 64 -5.12 -18.24 4.76
C LEU A 64 -4.48 -19.58 5.19
N LEU A 65 -3.15 -19.64 5.33
CA LEU A 65 -2.45 -20.76 5.97
C LEU A 65 -2.55 -20.74 7.49
N ASN A 66 -2.83 -19.56 8.08
CA ASN A 66 -3.02 -19.45 9.52
C ASN A 66 -4.41 -19.99 9.89
N PRO A 67 -4.51 -21.05 10.70
CA PRO A 67 -5.80 -21.63 11.07
C PRO A 67 -6.63 -20.71 11.99
N GLU A 68 -5.97 -19.81 12.70
CA GLU A 68 -6.58 -18.88 13.63
C GLU A 68 -6.87 -17.49 13.02
N LEU A 69 -6.77 -17.35 11.69
CA LEU A 69 -6.91 -16.04 11.01
C LEU A 69 -8.17 -15.27 11.45
N ILE A 70 -9.27 -15.95 11.69
CA ILE A 70 -10.51 -15.30 12.18
C ILE A 70 -10.32 -14.69 13.57
N GLU A 71 -9.53 -15.28 14.43
CA GLU A 71 -9.22 -14.73 15.75
C GLU A 71 -8.37 -13.45 15.62
N TYR A 72 -7.44 -13.40 14.65
CA TYR A 72 -6.72 -12.15 14.35
C TYR A 72 -7.66 -11.06 13.85
N VAL A 73 -8.62 -11.39 12.98
CA VAL A 73 -9.65 -10.44 12.53
C VAL A 73 -10.49 -9.95 13.72
N ARG A 74 -10.93 -10.85 14.59
CA ARG A 74 -11.70 -10.52 15.80
C ARG A 74 -10.94 -9.58 16.72
N VAL A 75 -9.71 -9.94 17.10
CA VAL A 75 -8.85 -9.13 17.95
C VAL A 75 -8.61 -7.76 17.34
N SER A 76 -8.35 -7.72 16.03
CA SER A 76 -8.15 -6.47 15.31
C SER A 76 -9.38 -5.56 15.37
N ARG A 77 -10.59 -6.11 15.19
CA ARG A 77 -11.84 -5.35 15.26
C ARG A 77 -12.12 -4.84 16.67
N GLU A 78 -11.82 -5.65 17.69
CA GLU A 78 -11.98 -5.25 19.09
C GLU A 78 -11.05 -4.09 19.45
N CYS A 79 -9.78 -4.14 19.03
CA CYS A 79 -8.80 -3.09 19.32
C CYS A 79 -8.98 -1.84 18.42
N LEU A 80 -9.43 -2.01 17.19
CA LEU A 80 -9.54 -0.97 16.17
C LEU A 80 -10.97 -0.91 15.59
N PRO A 81 -11.98 -0.48 16.35
CA PRO A 81 -13.39 -0.57 15.94
C PRO A 81 -13.73 0.28 14.70
N ASN A 82 -12.95 1.33 14.43
CA ASN A 82 -13.19 2.27 13.35
C ASN A 82 -12.26 2.11 12.14
N SER A 83 -11.39 1.11 12.15
CA SER A 83 -10.44 0.86 11.07
C SER A 83 -11.04 -0.08 10.01
N ASP A 84 -10.64 0.09 8.76
CA ASP A 84 -10.87 -0.93 7.75
C ASP A 84 -9.94 -2.13 8.02
N ILE A 85 -10.48 -3.33 8.15
CA ILE A 85 -9.68 -4.56 8.31
C ILE A 85 -9.67 -5.30 6.97
N VAL A 86 -8.48 -5.54 6.44
CA VAL A 86 -8.29 -6.13 5.11
C VAL A 86 -7.35 -7.32 5.18
N ILE A 87 -7.78 -8.47 4.68
CA ILE A 87 -6.94 -9.65 4.52
C ILE A 87 -6.29 -9.58 3.13
N ILE A 88 -4.96 -9.56 3.09
CA ILE A 88 -4.19 -9.56 1.84
C ILE A 88 -3.76 -11.00 1.53
N THR A 89 -4.31 -11.60 0.49
CA THR A 89 -4.10 -13.01 0.15
C THR A 89 -3.76 -13.19 -1.34
N ASN A 90 -3.07 -14.27 -1.68
CA ASN A 90 -2.92 -14.72 -3.07
C ASN A 90 -4.20 -15.41 -3.61
N GLY A 91 -5.20 -15.63 -2.76
CA GLY A 91 -6.52 -16.13 -3.09
C GLY A 91 -6.63 -17.65 -3.34
N THR A 92 -5.52 -18.36 -3.44
CA THR A 92 -5.55 -19.78 -3.82
C THR A 92 -6.26 -20.70 -2.83
N LEU A 93 -6.36 -20.29 -1.57
CA LEU A 93 -6.99 -21.07 -0.51
C LEU A 93 -8.42 -20.60 -0.16
N LEU A 94 -8.91 -19.52 -0.78
CA LEU A 94 -10.27 -19.01 -0.51
C LEU A 94 -11.35 -20.04 -0.80
N HIS A 95 -11.23 -20.79 -1.90
CA HIS A 95 -12.20 -21.82 -2.30
C HIS A 95 -12.35 -22.94 -1.28
N THR A 96 -11.31 -23.19 -0.45
CA THR A 96 -11.32 -24.23 0.58
C THR A 96 -12.02 -23.82 1.87
N LYS A 97 -12.23 -22.51 2.07
CA LYS A 97 -12.87 -22.00 3.29
C LYS A 97 -14.37 -22.31 3.27
N ASP A 98 -14.90 -22.66 4.42
CA ASP A 98 -16.32 -22.94 4.58
C ASP A 98 -17.15 -21.64 4.80
N ASP A 99 -18.47 -21.79 4.88
CA ASP A 99 -19.36 -20.65 5.06
C ASP A 99 -19.21 -19.99 6.44
N SER A 100 -18.72 -20.73 7.45
CA SER A 100 -18.49 -20.18 8.79
C SER A 100 -17.36 -19.16 8.76
N PHE A 101 -16.32 -19.38 7.95
CA PHE A 101 -15.24 -18.43 7.72
C PHE A 101 -15.78 -17.11 7.16
N PHE A 102 -16.59 -17.15 6.10
CA PHE A 102 -17.14 -15.93 5.50
C PHE A 102 -18.15 -15.23 6.40
N LYS A 103 -18.97 -15.98 7.13
CA LYS A 103 -19.87 -15.41 8.15
C LYS A 103 -19.11 -14.64 9.22
N ALA A 104 -17.98 -15.16 9.69
CA ALA A 104 -17.14 -14.49 10.65
C ALA A 104 -16.50 -13.22 10.05
N LEU A 105 -16.00 -13.24 8.81
CA LEU A 105 -15.51 -12.03 8.14
C LEU A 105 -16.59 -10.95 8.05
N LYS A 106 -17.82 -11.33 7.69
CA LYS A 106 -18.95 -10.41 7.63
C LYS A 106 -19.30 -9.84 9.00
N GLN A 107 -19.30 -10.67 10.05
CA GLN A 107 -19.55 -10.25 11.43
C GLN A 107 -18.58 -9.17 11.90
N TYR A 108 -17.31 -9.29 11.51
CA TYR A 108 -16.25 -8.34 11.89
C TYR A 108 -16.00 -7.26 10.84
N ASP A 109 -16.85 -7.14 9.83
CA ASP A 109 -16.72 -6.17 8.72
C ASP A 109 -15.31 -6.19 8.09
N ALA A 110 -14.79 -7.40 7.85
CA ALA A 110 -13.49 -7.58 7.21
C ALA A 110 -13.64 -7.72 5.69
N LYS A 111 -12.63 -7.24 4.97
CA LYS A 111 -12.56 -7.20 3.51
C LYS A 111 -11.43 -8.11 3.03
N ILE A 112 -11.51 -8.52 1.78
CA ILE A 112 -10.46 -9.32 1.14
C ILE A 112 -9.83 -8.54 -0.01
N PHE A 113 -8.51 -8.50 -0.04
CA PHE A 113 -7.73 -8.02 -1.16
C PHE A 113 -6.93 -9.19 -1.73
N VAL A 114 -7.18 -9.51 -2.98
CA VAL A 114 -6.52 -10.62 -3.68
C VAL A 114 -5.39 -10.08 -4.54
N SER A 115 -4.15 -10.46 -4.22
CA SER A 115 -3.01 -10.32 -5.12
C SER A 115 -3.17 -11.37 -6.24
N TYR A 116 -3.74 -10.95 -7.36
CA TYR A 116 -4.14 -11.82 -8.46
C TYR A 116 -2.96 -12.04 -9.40
N TYR A 117 -2.21 -13.10 -9.14
CA TYR A 117 -1.04 -13.49 -9.93
C TYR A 117 -1.43 -14.26 -11.19
N PRO A 118 -0.61 -14.31 -12.25
CA PRO A 118 -0.90 -15.00 -13.51
C PRO A 118 -0.81 -16.53 -13.37
N LEU A 119 -1.40 -17.08 -12.33
CA LEU A 119 -1.42 -18.50 -12.02
C LEU A 119 -2.67 -18.85 -11.22
N ASN A 120 -3.25 -20.04 -11.46
CA ASN A 120 -4.38 -20.59 -10.70
C ASN A 120 -5.66 -19.74 -10.73
N HIS A 121 -5.91 -19.02 -11.81
CA HIS A 121 -7.06 -18.11 -11.95
C HIS A 121 -8.39 -18.79 -11.66
N ASP A 122 -8.64 -19.96 -12.22
CA ASP A 122 -9.90 -20.70 -12.01
C ASP A 122 -10.18 -21.02 -10.53
N ILE A 123 -9.12 -21.34 -9.78
CA ILE A 123 -9.23 -21.64 -8.34
C ILE A 123 -9.46 -20.36 -7.54
N ILE A 124 -8.73 -19.31 -7.89
CA ILE A 124 -8.86 -18.01 -7.23
C ILE A 124 -10.26 -17.44 -7.49
N ASP A 125 -10.73 -17.48 -8.74
CA ASP A 125 -12.03 -16.93 -9.11
C ASP A 125 -13.18 -17.69 -8.43
N LYS A 126 -13.12 -19.01 -8.29
CA LYS A 126 -14.06 -19.79 -7.46
C LYS A 126 -14.07 -19.33 -6.00
N GLY A 127 -12.90 -19.05 -5.44
CA GLY A 127 -12.78 -18.52 -4.07
C GLY A 127 -13.35 -17.12 -3.93
N VAL A 128 -13.10 -16.26 -4.90
CA VAL A 128 -13.63 -14.88 -4.96
C VAL A 128 -15.16 -14.91 -5.10
N GLU A 129 -15.69 -15.74 -6.00
CA GLU A 129 -17.14 -15.94 -6.17
C GLU A 129 -17.79 -16.38 -4.85
N LYS A 130 -17.19 -17.37 -4.17
CA LYS A 130 -17.68 -17.83 -2.87
C LYS A 130 -17.70 -16.71 -1.82
N ALA A 131 -16.64 -15.90 -1.74
CA ALA A 131 -16.59 -14.76 -0.84
C ALA A 131 -17.67 -13.72 -1.19
N THR A 132 -17.83 -13.38 -2.47
CA THR A 132 -18.82 -12.42 -2.95
C THR A 132 -20.26 -12.90 -2.70
N ASN A 133 -20.53 -14.20 -2.90
CA ASN A 133 -21.84 -14.81 -2.61
C ASN A 133 -22.18 -14.79 -1.10
N ASN A 134 -21.19 -14.62 -0.23
CA ASN A 134 -21.35 -14.38 1.20
C ASN A 134 -21.32 -12.89 1.58
N ASP A 135 -21.46 -11.99 0.61
CA ASP A 135 -21.44 -10.52 0.78
C ASP A 135 -20.12 -9.97 1.35
N ILE A 136 -19.01 -10.64 1.15
CA ILE A 136 -17.70 -10.13 1.54
C ILE A 136 -17.17 -9.21 0.43
N PRO A 137 -16.79 -7.96 0.74
CA PRO A 137 -16.14 -7.09 -0.23
C PRO A 137 -14.78 -7.66 -0.65
N VAL A 138 -14.62 -7.92 -1.95
CA VAL A 138 -13.37 -8.43 -2.52
C VAL A 138 -12.84 -7.47 -3.57
N LYS A 139 -11.55 -7.13 -3.48
CA LYS A 139 -10.80 -6.44 -4.53
C LYS A 139 -9.75 -7.38 -5.09
N LYS A 140 -9.58 -7.42 -6.41
CA LYS A 140 -8.46 -8.08 -7.08
C LYS A 140 -7.49 -7.03 -7.61
N ALA A 141 -6.19 -7.21 -7.36
CA ALA A 141 -5.13 -6.48 -8.05
C ALA A 141 -4.34 -7.47 -8.91
N TYR A 142 -4.29 -7.20 -10.20
CA TYR A 142 -3.53 -8.01 -11.15
C TYR A 142 -2.05 -7.68 -10.99
N ILE A 143 -1.23 -8.70 -10.69
CA ILE A 143 0.20 -8.53 -10.40
C ILE A 143 0.99 -9.35 -11.42
N LYS A 144 1.50 -8.70 -12.45
CA LYS A 144 2.35 -9.33 -13.47
C LYS A 144 3.83 -9.22 -13.16
N TYR A 145 4.20 -8.21 -12.37
CA TYR A 145 5.59 -7.86 -12.11
C TYR A 145 5.82 -7.63 -10.63
N PHE A 146 7.02 -7.95 -10.19
CA PHE A 146 7.56 -7.46 -8.94
C PHE A 146 8.74 -6.53 -9.22
N TYR A 147 9.11 -5.74 -8.26
CA TYR A 147 10.35 -4.99 -8.30
C TYR A 147 11.34 -5.58 -7.29
N VAL A 148 12.59 -5.55 -7.65
CA VAL A 148 13.73 -5.89 -6.79
C VAL A 148 14.64 -4.68 -6.68
N LYS A 149 15.25 -4.50 -5.51
CA LYS A 149 16.06 -3.33 -5.22
C LYS A 149 17.33 -3.66 -4.44
N MET A 150 17.53 -4.92 -4.06
CA MET A 150 18.65 -5.30 -3.21
C MET A 150 19.96 -5.40 -4.00
N ARG A 151 21.06 -5.10 -3.31
CA ARG A 151 22.42 -5.32 -3.77
C ARG A 151 23.08 -6.43 -2.98
N GLU A 152 24.09 -7.05 -3.55
CA GLU A 152 24.90 -8.04 -2.88
C GLU A 152 25.81 -7.44 -1.82
N GLN A 153 26.26 -6.21 -2.05
CA GLN A 153 27.14 -5.47 -1.15
C GLN A 153 26.49 -4.18 -0.70
N VAL A 154 26.91 -3.70 0.47
CA VAL A 154 26.46 -2.42 1.00
C VAL A 154 26.72 -1.31 -0.03
N ASN A 155 25.69 -0.49 -0.25
CA ASN A 155 25.79 0.67 -1.12
C ASN A 155 26.19 1.89 -0.26
N GLU A 156 27.45 2.34 -0.42
CA GLU A 156 28.02 3.48 0.31
C GLU A 156 27.53 4.85 -0.17
N GLY A 157 26.65 4.90 -1.18
CA GLY A 157 26.07 6.14 -1.68
C GLY A 157 25.13 6.84 -0.68
N ASP A 158 24.54 7.96 -1.09
CA ASP A 158 23.69 8.78 -0.24
C ASP A 158 22.40 8.04 0.17
N ILE A 159 22.40 7.56 1.40
CA ILE A 159 21.30 6.81 2.01
C ILE A 159 20.03 7.68 2.16
N THR A 160 20.18 8.99 2.37
CA THR A 160 19.06 9.93 2.53
C THR A 160 18.38 10.15 1.20
N LYS A 161 19.14 10.36 0.14
CA LYS A 161 18.59 10.44 -1.22
C LYS A 161 17.85 9.17 -1.59
N ARG A 162 18.48 8.02 -1.36
CA ARG A 162 17.88 6.69 -1.65
C ARG A 162 16.59 6.44 -0.89
N PHE A 163 16.54 6.85 0.38
CA PHE A 163 15.33 6.78 1.19
C PHE A 163 14.22 7.67 0.61
N ASN A 164 14.53 8.92 0.30
CA ASN A 164 13.56 9.88 -0.23
C ASN A 164 13.01 9.50 -1.61
N GLU A 165 13.80 8.84 -2.42
CA GLU A 165 13.41 8.37 -3.76
C GLU A 165 12.86 6.94 -3.76
N CYS A 166 12.70 6.29 -2.61
CA CYS A 166 12.33 4.90 -2.52
C CYS A 166 10.83 4.66 -2.76
N HIS A 167 10.47 3.89 -3.76
CA HIS A 167 9.07 3.50 -4.04
C HIS A 167 8.42 2.69 -2.93
N ALA A 168 9.16 1.86 -2.19
CA ALA A 168 8.61 1.12 -1.06
C ALA A 168 8.15 2.07 0.06
N MET A 169 8.93 3.11 0.31
CA MET A 169 8.61 4.18 1.25
C MET A 169 7.43 5.03 0.78
N CYS A 170 7.29 5.18 -0.53
CA CYS A 170 6.22 5.94 -1.15
C CYS A 170 4.83 5.40 -0.85
N LYS A 171 4.72 4.17 -0.38
CA LYS A 171 3.42 3.54 -0.16
C LYS A 171 2.72 3.96 1.13
N GLY A 172 3.37 4.70 2.01
CA GLY A 172 2.78 5.20 3.26
C GLY A 172 2.30 4.11 4.22
N ALA A 173 2.68 2.86 3.98
CA ALA A 173 2.38 1.77 4.89
C ALA A 173 3.43 1.70 6.00
N VAL A 174 2.97 1.45 7.20
CA VAL A 174 3.80 1.17 8.38
C VAL A 174 3.68 -0.31 8.70
N TYR A 175 4.79 -0.95 8.97
CA TYR A 175 4.87 -2.39 9.22
C TYR A 175 5.11 -2.66 10.69
N LEU A 176 4.17 -3.35 11.33
CA LEU A 176 4.34 -3.80 12.71
C LEU A 176 4.98 -5.18 12.73
N ASP A 177 6.05 -5.31 13.51
CA ASP A 177 6.74 -6.57 13.75
C ASP A 177 7.21 -6.60 15.22
N HIS A 178 6.56 -7.41 16.05
CA HIS A 178 6.92 -7.68 17.45
C HIS A 178 7.23 -6.40 18.28
N GLY A 179 6.26 -5.48 18.34
CA GLY A 179 6.38 -4.23 19.12
C GLY A 179 7.23 -3.14 18.46
N TYR A 180 7.65 -3.32 17.22
CA TYR A 180 8.39 -2.32 16.45
C TYR A 180 7.65 -1.91 15.18
N LEU A 181 7.63 -0.62 14.90
CA LEU A 181 7.07 -0.06 13.67
C LEU A 181 8.19 0.31 12.69
N TYR A 182 8.02 -0.10 11.46
CA TYR A 182 8.98 0.15 10.37
C TYR A 182 8.31 0.87 9.21
N SER A 183 9.06 1.73 8.54
CA SER A 183 8.62 2.40 7.32
C SER A 183 8.92 1.62 6.04
N CYS A 184 9.62 0.49 6.13
CA CYS A 184 10.05 -0.33 4.99
C CYS A 184 9.66 -1.79 5.19
N PRO A 185 9.03 -2.46 4.19
CA PRO A 185 8.65 -3.88 4.31
C PRO A 185 9.85 -4.82 4.38
N TYR A 186 11.01 -4.43 3.86
CA TYR A 186 12.20 -5.28 3.91
C TYR A 186 12.82 -5.31 5.32
N ALA A 187 12.84 -4.18 6.02
CA ALA A 187 13.54 -4.05 7.30
C ALA A 187 13.15 -5.15 8.31
N PRO A 188 11.88 -5.37 8.67
CA PRO A 188 11.51 -6.42 9.60
C PRO A 188 11.73 -7.84 9.06
N ASN A 189 11.77 -8.01 7.73
CA ASN A 189 11.81 -9.30 7.07
C ASN A 189 13.22 -9.77 6.65
N PHE A 190 14.24 -8.89 6.73
CA PHE A 190 15.61 -9.22 6.38
C PHE A 190 16.17 -10.41 7.18
N ARG A 191 15.65 -10.66 8.38
CA ARG A 191 16.03 -11.82 9.20
C ARG A 191 15.94 -13.16 8.44
N HIS A 192 14.96 -13.29 7.54
CA HIS A 192 14.80 -14.51 6.72
C HIS A 192 15.86 -14.60 5.63
N TYR A 193 16.19 -13.49 5.00
CA TYR A 193 17.23 -13.40 3.99
C TYR A 193 18.61 -13.62 4.59
N ASP A 194 18.88 -13.00 5.74
CA ASP A 194 20.11 -13.19 6.50
C ASP A 194 20.28 -14.65 6.94
N ALA A 195 19.26 -15.25 7.52
CA ALA A 195 19.27 -16.65 7.95
C ALA A 195 19.54 -17.64 6.80
N ALA A 196 19.06 -17.32 5.59
CA ALA A 196 19.24 -18.18 4.41
C ALA A 196 20.61 -17.99 3.73
N PHE A 197 21.14 -16.76 3.71
CA PHE A 197 22.28 -16.41 2.86
C PHE A 197 23.46 -15.78 3.62
N GLY A 198 23.36 -15.60 4.93
CA GLY A 198 24.44 -15.11 5.79
C GLY A 198 24.84 -13.65 5.55
N VAL A 199 23.89 -12.80 5.21
CA VAL A 199 24.13 -11.38 4.84
C VAL A 199 24.15 -10.49 6.07
N LYS A 200 24.35 -10.88 7.24
CA LYS A 200 24.45 -10.13 8.51
C LYS A 200 23.88 -8.71 8.45
N TYR A 201 22.58 -8.63 8.62
CA TYR A 201 21.86 -7.37 8.68
C TYR A 201 21.33 -7.14 10.11
N GLU A 202 21.76 -6.07 10.74
CA GLU A 202 21.25 -5.67 12.06
C GLU A 202 20.18 -4.58 11.90
N ASN A 203 18.91 -4.93 12.14
CA ASN A 203 17.78 -4.06 11.89
C ASN A 203 17.11 -3.45 13.15
N LYS A 204 17.63 -3.74 14.33
CA LYS A 204 16.99 -3.31 15.59
C LYS A 204 16.87 -1.79 15.74
N GLU A 205 17.79 -1.05 15.15
CA GLU A 205 17.75 0.42 15.20
C GLU A 205 16.83 1.04 14.15
N ASP A 206 16.37 0.27 13.17
CA ASP A 206 15.50 0.75 12.09
C ASP A 206 14.04 0.92 12.53
N GLY A 207 13.59 0.12 13.49
CA GLY A 207 12.22 0.16 14.00
C GLY A 207 12.01 1.22 15.09
N TYR A 208 10.79 1.73 15.20
CA TYR A 208 10.32 2.50 16.35
C TYR A 208 9.73 1.55 17.38
N ASN A 209 10.34 1.44 18.56
CA ASN A 209 9.82 0.64 19.65
C ASN A 209 8.59 1.31 20.26
N ILE A 210 7.40 0.70 20.12
CA ILE A 210 6.15 1.25 20.65
C ILE A 210 6.06 1.19 22.18
N TYR A 211 6.93 0.40 22.82
CA TYR A 211 6.98 0.23 24.28
C TYR A 211 8.11 1.04 24.93
N CYS A 212 8.83 1.89 24.18
CA CYS A 212 9.85 2.73 24.79
C CYS A 212 9.20 3.76 25.75
N GLU A 213 9.93 4.15 26.79
CA GLU A 213 9.46 5.17 27.72
C GLU A 213 9.17 6.47 26.99
N GLY A 214 7.96 7.02 27.18
CA GLY A 214 7.52 8.24 26.53
C GLY A 214 7.16 8.09 25.05
N ALA A 215 6.91 6.86 24.56
CA ALA A 215 6.47 6.63 23.18
C ALA A 215 5.31 7.55 22.78
N ASN A 216 5.45 8.28 21.69
CA ASN A 216 4.48 9.28 21.24
C ASN A 216 4.45 9.44 19.70
N SER A 217 3.40 10.10 19.23
CA SER A 217 3.15 10.27 17.79
C SER A 217 4.15 11.21 17.08
N VAL A 218 4.80 12.11 17.80
CA VAL A 218 5.79 13.04 17.22
C VAL A 218 7.06 12.27 16.90
N ASP A 219 7.59 11.54 17.87
CA ASP A 219 8.82 10.75 17.71
C ASP A 219 8.62 9.62 16.72
N LEU A 220 7.46 8.96 16.72
CA LEU A 220 7.07 8.01 15.68
C LEU A 220 7.14 8.67 14.30
N GLY A 221 6.53 9.83 14.15
CA GLY A 221 6.55 10.56 12.88
C GLY A 221 7.95 10.96 12.43
N HIS A 222 8.83 11.33 13.36
CA HIS A 222 10.24 11.60 13.06
C HIS A 222 10.95 10.33 12.61
N LYS A 223 10.78 9.21 13.33
CA LYS A 223 11.43 7.94 12.99
C LYS A 223 10.99 7.41 11.63
N MET A 224 9.70 7.50 11.31
CA MET A 224 9.17 7.03 10.02
C MET A 224 9.71 7.83 8.82
N ARG A 225 10.27 9.00 9.02
CA ARG A 225 10.87 9.85 7.97
C ARG A 225 12.40 9.81 7.94
N GLN A 226 13.03 8.98 8.75
CA GLN A 226 14.48 8.79 8.73
C GLN A 226 14.86 7.63 7.80
N PRO A 227 16.01 7.73 7.11
CA PRO A 227 16.55 6.59 6.40
C PRO A 227 16.84 5.44 7.36
N LEU A 228 16.65 4.25 6.85
CA LEU A 228 16.89 3.00 7.57
C LEU A 228 18.28 2.48 7.23
N SER A 229 18.91 1.74 8.14
CA SER A 229 20.14 1.01 7.80
C SER A 229 19.90 0.02 6.64
N ALA A 230 18.67 -0.52 6.53
CA ALA A 230 18.20 -1.32 5.40
C ALA A 230 18.39 -0.62 4.04
N CYS A 231 18.35 0.71 3.98
CA CYS A 231 18.55 1.42 2.72
C CYS A 231 19.96 1.23 2.14
N SER A 232 20.96 0.91 2.97
CA SER A 232 22.31 0.60 2.51
C SER A 232 22.39 -0.71 1.72
N MET A 233 21.40 -1.59 1.89
CA MET A 233 21.30 -2.86 1.14
C MET A 233 20.56 -2.69 -0.20
N CYS A 234 20.06 -1.50 -0.50
CA CYS A 234 19.30 -1.23 -1.71
C CYS A 234 20.13 -0.55 -2.80
N ASP A 235 19.71 -0.73 -4.05
CA ASP A 235 20.21 0.04 -5.19
C ASP A 235 19.52 1.42 -5.25
N ASP A 236 20.12 2.36 -5.97
CA ASP A 236 19.51 3.67 -6.22
C ASP A 236 18.33 3.54 -7.19
N GLU A 237 18.37 2.55 -8.07
CA GLU A 237 17.30 2.24 -9.02
C GLU A 237 16.58 0.93 -8.68
N LEU A 238 15.34 0.81 -9.13
CA LEU A 238 14.57 -0.43 -9.13
C LEU A 238 14.88 -1.24 -10.38
N ALA A 239 14.91 -2.57 -10.24
CA ALA A 239 14.72 -3.46 -11.37
C ALA A 239 13.38 -4.18 -11.27
N TYR A 240 12.76 -4.45 -12.41
CA TYR A 240 11.51 -5.19 -12.49
C TYR A 240 11.78 -6.63 -12.89
N VAL A 241 11.04 -7.54 -12.27
CA VAL A 241 11.06 -8.97 -12.58
C VAL A 241 9.64 -9.40 -12.95
N THR A 242 9.49 -10.20 -14.00
CA THR A 242 8.22 -10.85 -14.29
C THR A 242 7.84 -11.74 -13.11
N TRP A 243 6.60 -11.60 -12.61
CA TRP A 243 6.16 -12.46 -11.54
C TRP A 243 6.26 -13.93 -11.94
N LYS A 244 6.93 -14.70 -11.11
CA LYS A 244 7.17 -16.12 -11.34
C LYS A 244 7.46 -16.83 -10.02
N GLN A 245 7.08 -18.09 -9.95
CA GLN A 245 7.57 -18.98 -8.91
C GLN A 245 8.89 -19.63 -9.34
N ALA A 246 9.85 -19.64 -8.45
CA ALA A 246 11.13 -20.33 -8.64
C ALA A 246 11.72 -20.78 -7.29
N PRO A 247 12.64 -21.75 -7.29
CA PRO A 247 13.42 -22.06 -6.09
C PRO A 247 14.11 -20.81 -5.56
N ALA A 248 14.05 -20.62 -4.25
CA ALA A 248 14.65 -19.45 -3.60
C ALA A 248 16.17 -19.49 -3.73
N ARG A 249 16.73 -18.48 -4.37
CA ARG A 249 18.17 -18.25 -4.53
C ARG A 249 18.47 -16.81 -4.18
N LYS A 250 19.67 -16.52 -3.70
CA LYS A 250 20.10 -15.17 -3.30
C LYS A 250 19.82 -14.14 -4.40
N GLU A 251 20.12 -14.50 -5.64
CA GLU A 251 20.01 -13.62 -6.82
C GLU A 251 18.57 -13.18 -7.11
N ASN A 252 17.57 -13.93 -6.68
CA ASN A 252 16.15 -13.62 -6.94
C ASN A 252 15.70 -12.25 -6.40
N TRP A 253 16.45 -11.68 -5.45
CA TRP A 253 16.15 -10.37 -4.86
C TRP A 253 17.11 -9.27 -5.29
N LEU A 254 18.20 -9.63 -6.02
CA LEU A 254 19.22 -8.67 -6.38
C LEU A 254 18.84 -7.88 -7.64
N CYS A 255 19.18 -6.60 -7.61
CA CYS A 255 19.15 -5.69 -8.74
C CYS A 255 20.45 -5.81 -9.54
N SER A 256 20.78 -7.01 -9.99
CA SER A 256 22.04 -7.31 -10.69
C SER A 256 21.81 -8.20 -11.91
N LYS A 257 22.80 -8.24 -12.81
CA LYS A 257 22.78 -9.10 -14.00
C LYS A 257 22.70 -10.60 -13.69
N ASP A 258 23.03 -10.99 -12.45
CA ASP A 258 22.93 -12.38 -12.00
C ASP A 258 21.49 -12.80 -11.70
N ASN A 259 20.57 -11.86 -11.62
CA ASN A 259 19.15 -12.17 -11.50
C ASN A 259 18.54 -12.39 -12.91
N PRO A 260 18.28 -13.65 -13.30
CA PRO A 260 17.86 -13.99 -14.66
C PRO A 260 16.41 -13.58 -14.96
N TYR A 261 15.70 -13.03 -14.00
CA TYR A 261 14.30 -12.66 -14.11
C TYR A 261 14.11 -11.15 -14.34
N ILE A 262 15.18 -10.36 -14.29
CA ILE A 262 15.12 -8.93 -14.57
C ILE A 262 14.72 -8.69 -16.03
N ILE A 263 13.79 -7.77 -16.22
CA ILE A 263 13.38 -7.29 -17.54
C ILE A 263 14.22 -6.05 -17.84
N GLU A 264 15.17 -6.20 -18.76
CA GLU A 264 16.09 -5.12 -19.14
C GLU A 264 15.32 -3.92 -19.72
N GLY A 265 15.67 -2.73 -19.25
CA GLY A 265 15.08 -1.48 -19.72
C GLY A 265 13.63 -1.23 -19.30
N TYR A 266 12.98 -2.17 -18.63
CA TYR A 266 11.60 -2.03 -18.17
C TYR A 266 11.53 -1.05 -17.01
N LYS A 267 10.67 -0.06 -17.12
CA LYS A 267 10.40 0.94 -16.09
C LYS A 267 8.99 0.75 -15.54
N TRP A 268 8.73 1.24 -14.34
CA TRP A 268 7.42 1.09 -13.71
C TRP A 268 6.27 1.74 -14.50
N TYR A 269 6.54 2.75 -15.31
CA TYR A 269 5.55 3.35 -16.22
C TYR A 269 5.21 2.44 -17.41
N ASP A 270 6.10 1.53 -17.82
CA ASP A 270 5.78 0.51 -18.84
C ASP A 270 4.72 -0.46 -18.30
N TYR A 271 4.82 -0.79 -16.99
CA TYR A 271 3.78 -1.56 -16.30
C TYR A 271 2.40 -0.89 -16.38
N LEU A 272 2.35 0.43 -16.26
CA LEU A 272 1.10 1.19 -16.35
C LEU A 272 0.54 1.23 -17.75
N GLU A 273 1.39 1.33 -18.77
CA GLU A 273 0.97 1.28 -20.17
C GLU A 273 0.40 -0.10 -20.52
N GLU A 274 0.96 -1.18 -19.98
CA GLU A 274 0.45 -2.54 -20.21
C GLU A 274 -0.86 -2.83 -19.46
N GLU A 275 -0.99 -2.37 -18.22
CA GLU A 275 -2.20 -2.57 -17.40
C GLU A 275 -3.39 -1.68 -17.84
N LYS A 276 -3.18 -0.77 -18.77
CA LYS A 276 -4.17 0.10 -19.44
C LYS A 276 -5.19 0.79 -18.55
N ALA A 277 -5.10 0.83 -17.25
CA ALA A 277 -6.08 1.59 -16.48
C ALA A 277 -5.74 1.73 -15.01
N ILE A 278 -5.31 2.88 -14.60
CA ILE A 278 -5.49 3.31 -13.23
C ILE A 278 -6.80 4.08 -13.18
N ASP A 279 -7.76 3.51 -12.47
CA ASP A 279 -9.01 4.20 -12.24
C ASP A 279 -8.79 5.35 -11.26
N PHE A 280 -9.19 6.53 -11.65
CA PHE A 280 -9.23 7.70 -10.79
C PHE A 280 -10.61 8.35 -10.82
N LEU A 281 -10.92 9.05 -9.75
CA LEU A 281 -12.18 9.78 -9.64
C LEU A 281 -11.98 11.22 -10.09
N ALA A 282 -12.52 11.57 -11.25
CA ALA A 282 -12.66 12.95 -11.68
C ALA A 282 -14.03 13.48 -11.27
N ILE A 283 -14.06 14.63 -10.63
CA ILE A 283 -15.26 15.24 -10.10
C ILE A 283 -15.39 16.61 -10.75
N LYS A 284 -16.39 16.77 -11.63
CA LYS A 284 -16.73 18.09 -12.15
C LYS A 284 -17.46 18.91 -11.09
N VAL A 285 -16.96 20.09 -10.81
CA VAL A 285 -17.56 21.04 -9.86
C VAL A 285 -18.59 21.87 -10.60
N ASP A 286 -19.83 21.81 -10.17
CA ASP A 286 -20.97 22.59 -10.70
C ASP A 286 -21.59 23.38 -9.57
N ARG A 287 -21.03 24.55 -9.26
CA ARG A 287 -21.50 25.44 -8.18
C ARG A 287 -22.83 26.11 -8.55
N GLN A 288 -23.06 26.33 -9.82
CA GLN A 288 -24.32 26.95 -10.29
C GLN A 288 -25.53 26.09 -9.93
N ASN A 289 -25.40 24.78 -10.05
CA ASN A 289 -26.42 23.81 -9.66
C ASN A 289 -26.22 23.22 -8.26
N GLY A 290 -25.21 23.69 -7.50
CA GLY A 290 -24.90 23.22 -6.17
C GLY A 290 -24.49 21.74 -6.12
N SER A 291 -23.80 21.24 -7.16
CA SER A 291 -23.56 19.81 -7.32
C SER A 291 -22.13 19.44 -7.67
N LEU A 292 -21.78 18.19 -7.33
CA LEU A 292 -20.58 17.47 -7.72
C LEU A 292 -20.99 16.34 -8.66
N LEU A 293 -20.34 16.26 -9.82
CA LEU A 293 -20.62 15.27 -10.85
C LEU A 293 -19.41 14.30 -10.94
N PRO A 294 -19.43 13.20 -10.19
CA PRO A 294 -18.34 12.26 -10.19
C PRO A 294 -18.38 11.37 -11.44
N LYS A 295 -17.21 11.16 -12.04
CA LYS A 295 -17.01 10.17 -13.10
C LYS A 295 -15.72 9.41 -12.83
N VAL A 296 -15.78 8.11 -12.97
CA VAL A 296 -14.56 7.28 -12.95
C VAL A 296 -13.95 7.32 -14.34
N PHE A 297 -12.70 7.72 -14.38
CA PHE A 297 -11.87 7.68 -15.57
C PHE A 297 -10.72 6.71 -15.33
N ASN A 298 -10.12 6.27 -16.38
CA ASN A 298 -8.79 5.66 -16.34
C ASN A 298 -7.78 6.57 -17.06
N THR A 299 -6.51 6.28 -16.95
CA THR A 299 -5.46 7.09 -17.58
C THR A 299 -5.61 7.21 -19.10
N VAL A 300 -6.25 6.25 -19.74
CA VAL A 300 -6.56 6.26 -21.19
C VAL A 300 -7.66 7.26 -21.54
N ASP A 301 -8.49 7.62 -20.57
CA ASP A 301 -9.61 8.55 -20.74
C ASP A 301 -9.25 10.01 -20.43
N LEU A 302 -8.01 10.30 -20.01
CA LEU A 302 -7.54 11.67 -19.75
C LEU A 302 -7.83 12.65 -20.88
N PRO A 303 -7.68 12.28 -22.17
CA PRO A 303 -8.02 13.17 -23.28
C PRO A 303 -9.51 13.56 -23.34
N LYS A 304 -10.38 12.85 -22.60
CA LYS A 304 -11.82 13.15 -22.54
C LYS A 304 -12.20 14.16 -21.48
N LEU A 305 -11.23 14.63 -20.68
CA LEU A 305 -11.47 15.78 -19.80
C LEU A 305 -11.63 17.03 -20.65
N GLU A 306 -12.72 17.74 -20.46
CA GLU A 306 -13.06 18.97 -21.18
C GLU A 306 -12.29 20.19 -20.63
N THR A 307 -11.06 20.00 -20.16
CA THR A 307 -10.23 21.04 -19.56
C THR A 307 -8.74 20.66 -19.64
N ASN A 308 -7.91 21.68 -19.70
CA ASN A 308 -6.46 21.55 -19.59
C ASN A 308 -5.94 21.84 -18.17
N GLU A 309 -6.83 22.19 -17.24
CA GLU A 309 -6.46 22.47 -15.86
C GLU A 309 -7.27 21.59 -14.91
N ILE A 310 -6.60 21.03 -13.94
CA ILE A 310 -7.20 20.19 -12.90
C ILE A 310 -6.72 20.60 -11.52
N TYR A 311 -7.48 20.22 -10.51
CA TYR A 311 -7.14 20.36 -9.11
C TYR A 311 -6.96 18.98 -8.50
N LEU A 312 -5.84 18.76 -7.79
CA LEU A 312 -5.63 17.51 -7.08
C LEU A 312 -6.14 17.61 -5.66
N TRP A 313 -6.96 16.65 -5.26
CA TRP A 313 -7.40 16.52 -3.87
C TRP A 313 -6.62 15.39 -3.20
N LEU A 314 -5.78 15.76 -2.24
CA LEU A 314 -4.93 14.83 -1.52
C LEU A 314 -5.68 14.25 -0.33
N PHE A 315 -5.63 12.93 -0.17
CA PHE A 315 -6.30 12.21 0.93
C PHE A 315 -5.31 11.57 1.89
N ASP A 316 -4.14 11.25 1.40
CA ASP A 316 -3.09 10.60 2.17
C ASP A 316 -1.74 10.76 1.46
N GLU A 317 -0.68 10.58 2.22
CA GLU A 317 0.71 10.68 1.73
C GLU A 317 1.04 9.62 0.67
N TYR A 318 0.39 8.47 0.73
CA TYR A 318 0.52 7.41 -0.26
C TYR A 318 0.02 7.85 -1.65
N SER A 319 -1.15 8.48 -1.69
CA SER A 319 -1.71 9.02 -2.93
C SER A 319 -0.78 10.07 -3.56
N ILE A 320 -0.07 10.86 -2.74
CA ILE A 320 0.81 11.93 -3.21
C ILE A 320 1.96 11.37 -4.06
N ARG A 321 2.64 10.35 -3.59
CA ARG A 321 3.78 9.78 -4.33
C ARG A 321 3.35 9.02 -5.56
N TYR A 322 2.21 8.33 -5.47
CA TYR A 322 1.58 7.66 -6.60
C TYR A 322 1.17 8.68 -7.69
N ILE A 323 0.66 9.85 -7.29
CA ILE A 323 0.36 10.97 -8.16
C ILE A 323 1.62 11.50 -8.85
N THR A 324 2.69 11.74 -8.10
CA THR A 324 3.89 12.40 -8.61
C THR A 324 4.55 11.57 -9.70
N ASP A 325 4.63 10.27 -9.50
CA ASP A 325 5.28 9.38 -10.45
C ASP A 325 4.42 9.05 -11.67
N LEU A 326 3.11 8.91 -11.45
CA LEU A 326 2.17 8.45 -12.47
C LEU A 326 1.61 9.59 -13.31
N PHE A 327 1.19 10.65 -12.64
CA PHE A 327 0.37 11.67 -13.27
C PHE A 327 1.17 12.81 -13.87
N SER A 328 2.34 13.17 -13.33
CA SER A 328 3.10 14.26 -13.94
C SER A 328 3.44 13.97 -15.41
N LYS A 329 3.81 12.73 -15.72
CA LYS A 329 4.16 12.32 -17.08
C LYS A 329 2.95 12.14 -17.99
N GLU A 330 1.86 11.56 -17.49
CA GLU A 330 0.64 11.38 -18.28
C GLU A 330 -0.08 12.72 -18.49
N PHE A 331 -0.13 13.58 -17.47
CA PHE A 331 -0.72 14.91 -17.64
C PHE A 331 0.07 15.77 -18.60
N ASP A 332 1.41 15.75 -18.53
CA ASP A 332 2.27 16.47 -19.47
C ASP A 332 2.07 15.99 -20.91
N LYS A 333 1.94 14.68 -21.11
CA LYS A 333 1.69 14.05 -22.42
C LYS A 333 0.39 14.55 -23.09
N PHE A 334 -0.63 14.87 -22.28
CA PHE A 334 -1.92 15.39 -22.74
C PHE A 334 -2.08 16.90 -22.56
N GLY A 335 -1.03 17.60 -22.13
CA GLY A 335 -1.05 19.04 -21.89
C GLY A 335 -1.97 19.47 -20.75
N ILE A 336 -2.23 18.57 -19.78
CA ILE A 336 -3.06 18.84 -18.60
C ILE A 336 -2.15 19.40 -17.50
N GLN A 337 -2.56 20.55 -16.94
CA GLN A 337 -1.82 21.24 -15.90
C GLN A 337 -2.52 21.08 -14.54
N ILE A 338 -1.71 20.88 -13.49
CA ILE A 338 -2.19 20.88 -12.11
C ILE A 338 -2.23 22.34 -11.64
N ALA A 339 -3.44 22.91 -11.56
CA ALA A 339 -3.66 24.29 -11.17
C ALA A 339 -3.60 24.53 -9.66
N GLY A 340 -3.79 23.47 -8.86
CA GLY A 340 -3.67 23.58 -7.41
C GLY A 340 -3.86 22.27 -6.66
N LEU A 341 -3.41 22.28 -5.39
CA LEU A 341 -3.52 21.16 -4.46
C LEU A 341 -4.47 21.52 -3.32
N ILE A 342 -5.43 20.67 -3.06
CA ILE A 342 -6.29 20.72 -1.88
C ILE A 342 -5.70 19.74 -0.85
N ASN A 343 -5.69 20.13 0.43
CA ASN A 343 -5.00 19.45 1.52
C ASN A 343 -3.48 19.29 1.27
N GLY A 344 -2.88 20.29 0.66
CA GLY A 344 -1.45 20.28 0.29
C GLY A 344 -0.51 20.13 1.48
N GLU A 345 -0.96 20.32 2.73
CA GLU A 345 -0.23 20.06 3.96
C GLU A 345 0.06 18.57 4.18
N LEU A 346 -0.67 17.67 3.51
CA LEU A 346 -0.40 16.22 3.53
C LEU A 346 0.89 15.86 2.75
N ASP A 347 1.36 16.73 1.88
CA ASP A 347 2.65 16.55 1.19
C ASP A 347 3.82 16.91 2.11
N GLN A 348 4.06 16.06 3.09
CA GLN A 348 5.15 16.25 4.06
C GLN A 348 6.53 15.98 3.46
N CYS A 349 6.60 15.23 2.37
CA CYS A 349 7.84 14.95 1.65
C CYS A 349 8.21 16.03 0.63
N GLY A 350 7.32 16.99 0.38
CA GLY A 350 7.57 18.10 -0.53
C GLY A 350 7.62 17.73 -2.01
N LEU A 351 7.08 16.58 -2.39
CA LEU A 351 7.11 16.09 -3.77
C LEU A 351 6.29 16.95 -4.74
N LEU A 352 5.31 17.67 -4.22
CA LEU A 352 4.40 18.52 -4.98
C LEU A 352 4.60 20.02 -4.68
N ASN A 353 5.77 20.40 -4.12
CA ASN A 353 6.06 21.78 -3.73
C ASN A 353 6.01 22.78 -4.90
N GLN A 354 6.15 22.32 -6.15
CA GLN A 354 6.01 23.16 -7.34
C GLN A 354 4.56 23.61 -7.59
N TYR A 355 3.58 22.97 -6.97
CA TYR A 355 2.17 23.30 -7.18
C TYR A 355 1.61 24.17 -6.06
N LYS A 356 0.71 25.07 -6.45
CA LYS A 356 0.05 26.01 -5.51
C LYS A 356 -0.88 25.26 -4.57
N LYS A 357 -0.70 25.42 -3.27
CA LYS A 357 -1.65 24.94 -2.25
C LYS A 357 -2.85 25.90 -2.21
N ILE A 358 -4.05 25.38 -2.28
CA ILE A 358 -5.29 26.16 -2.28
C ILE A 358 -6.30 25.62 -1.27
N ASN A 359 -7.21 26.49 -0.82
CA ASN A 359 -8.34 26.12 -0.01
C ASN A 359 -9.51 25.68 -0.89
N VAL A 360 -10.47 24.98 -0.30
CA VAL A 360 -11.69 24.50 -0.98
C VAL A 360 -12.48 25.63 -1.64
N GLU A 361 -12.48 26.82 -1.03
CA GLU A 361 -13.13 28.02 -1.56
C GLU A 361 -12.44 28.56 -2.82
N GLY A 362 -11.15 28.28 -2.98
CA GLY A 362 -10.36 28.69 -4.15
C GLY A 362 -10.55 27.82 -5.39
N ILE A 363 -11.33 26.74 -5.30
CA ILE A 363 -11.64 25.87 -6.43
C ILE A 363 -12.68 26.57 -7.34
N PRO A 364 -12.37 26.80 -8.63
CA PRO A 364 -13.31 27.46 -9.54
C PRO A 364 -14.55 26.61 -9.82
N ASP A 365 -15.56 27.24 -10.41
CA ASP A 365 -16.70 26.57 -11.03
C ASP A 365 -16.27 25.90 -12.35
N ASN A 366 -16.97 24.87 -12.78
CA ASN A 366 -16.72 24.12 -14.01
C ASN A 366 -15.30 23.53 -14.15
N CYS A 367 -14.56 23.38 -13.06
CA CYS A 367 -13.27 22.70 -13.07
C CYS A 367 -13.42 21.22 -12.71
N TYR A 368 -12.34 20.46 -12.91
CA TYR A 368 -12.26 19.08 -12.45
C TYR A 368 -11.34 18.97 -11.25
N ILE A 369 -11.81 18.24 -10.24
CA ILE A 369 -11.01 17.76 -9.13
C ILE A 369 -10.66 16.31 -9.41
N ILE A 370 -9.39 15.99 -9.36
CA ILE A 370 -8.91 14.59 -9.39
C ILE A 370 -8.69 14.15 -7.96
N ALA A 371 -9.47 13.18 -7.53
CA ALA A 371 -9.31 12.53 -6.24
C ALA A 371 -8.72 11.14 -6.46
N LEU A 372 -7.52 10.95 -5.97
CA LEU A 372 -6.86 9.65 -5.98
C LEU A 372 -7.17 8.94 -4.67
N TYR A 373 -7.60 7.71 -4.81
CA TYR A 373 -7.87 6.84 -3.67
C TYR A 373 -7.29 5.46 -3.98
N HIS A 374 -6.56 4.96 -3.03
CA HIS A 374 -5.82 3.70 -3.23
C HIS A 374 -6.65 2.46 -2.89
N TYR A 375 -7.78 2.60 -2.16
CA TYR A 375 -8.45 1.46 -1.54
C TYR A 375 -9.87 1.22 -2.01
N TYR A 376 -10.21 -0.07 -2.09
CA TYR A 376 -11.55 -0.52 -2.42
C TYR A 376 -12.56 -0.02 -1.37
N GLY A 377 -13.65 0.56 -1.84
CA GLY A 377 -14.71 1.10 -0.97
C GLY A 377 -14.50 2.54 -0.49
N GLN A 378 -13.33 3.12 -0.64
CA GLN A 378 -13.07 4.52 -0.27
C GLN A 378 -13.79 5.54 -1.15
N ARG A 379 -14.16 5.19 -2.38
CA ARG A 379 -14.82 6.10 -3.32
C ARG A 379 -16.01 6.81 -2.69
N VAL A 380 -16.89 6.07 -2.01
CA VAL A 380 -18.08 6.65 -1.36
C VAL A 380 -17.69 7.57 -0.22
N LYS A 381 -16.67 7.19 0.57
CA LYS A 381 -16.17 8.00 1.67
C LYS A 381 -15.50 9.27 1.16
N VAL A 382 -14.60 9.15 0.20
CA VAL A 382 -13.93 10.28 -0.48
C VAL A 382 -14.96 11.25 -1.02
N MET A 383 -15.98 10.77 -1.73
CA MET A 383 -17.05 11.60 -2.24
C MET A 383 -17.85 12.32 -1.14
N LYS A 384 -18.15 11.61 -0.04
CA LYS A 384 -18.84 12.24 1.10
C LYS A 384 -17.99 13.31 1.76
N ASP A 385 -16.70 13.09 1.91
CA ASP A 385 -15.78 14.05 2.52
C ASP A 385 -15.63 15.30 1.64
N ILE A 386 -15.44 15.14 0.32
CA ILE A 386 -15.42 16.26 -0.63
C ILE A 386 -16.74 17.03 -0.61
N SER A 387 -17.87 16.32 -0.70
CA SER A 387 -19.22 16.92 -0.66
C SER A 387 -19.43 17.75 0.61
N LYS A 388 -19.02 17.22 1.76
CA LYS A 388 -19.10 17.90 3.06
C LYS A 388 -18.24 19.16 3.09
N GLN A 389 -16.98 19.07 2.66
CA GLN A 389 -16.05 20.19 2.69
C GLN A 389 -16.45 21.28 1.70
N MET A 390 -16.87 20.91 0.49
CA MET A 390 -17.33 21.85 -0.53
C MET A 390 -18.74 22.37 -0.32
N LYS A 391 -19.53 21.78 0.59
CA LYS A 391 -20.96 22.08 0.81
C LYS A 391 -21.79 21.92 -0.47
N LEU A 392 -21.42 20.98 -1.34
CA LEU A 392 -22.09 20.66 -2.60
C LEU A 392 -22.69 19.25 -2.55
N LYS A 393 -23.81 19.04 -3.23
CA LYS A 393 -24.47 17.72 -3.29
C LYS A 393 -23.84 16.84 -4.36
N ILE A 394 -23.68 15.55 -4.05
CA ILE A 394 -23.29 14.53 -5.04
C ILE A 394 -24.53 14.21 -5.89
N LYS A 395 -24.42 14.31 -7.20
CA LYS A 395 -25.45 13.89 -8.17
C LYS A 395 -25.09 12.61 -8.87
#